data_a6f406a7d29c2ab6d8397d50c437d01f
#
_entry.id   a6f406a7d29c2ab6d8397d50c437d01f
#
_cell.length_a   1.000
_cell.length_b   1.000
_cell.length_c   1.000
_cell.angle_alpha   90.00
_cell.angle_beta   90.00
_cell.angle_gamma   90.00
#
_symmetry.space_group_name_H-M   'P 1'
#
loop_
_entity.id
_entity.type
_entity.pdbx_description
1 polymer ?
#
loop_
_entity_poly.entity_id
_entity_poly.type
_entity_poly.pdbx_seq_one_letter_code
_entity_poly.pdbx_strand_id
1 'polypeptide(L)'
;VIIYAFEYARRHNRRKVTLVHKANILKMSNGLFLDTGREIAKRYPDIEFEDMIVDATAMKMVIAPERFDVIVTMNLFGDILSDLAAGLIGGLGVAPAANIGDSPAPTAGAPADPPCAMFEAVHGTAPDIAGKGIANPTGLMLSSAMLLDHVSQTDAAARLRTGIMSALTSAETRTGDLGGRANTQQFTDAVIAAMR
;
A
#
# COMPACT_ATOMS: atom_id res chain seq x y z
N VAL A 1 -4.10 14.36 -2.66
CA VAL A 1 -3.55 13.24 -1.88
C VAL A 1 -3.98 13.29 -0.41
N ILE A 2 -3.94 14.45 0.31
CA ILE A 2 -4.25 14.53 1.74
C ILE A 2 -5.71 14.12 2.02
N ILE A 3 -6.68 14.68 1.30
CA ILE A 3 -8.10 14.28 1.41
C ILE A 3 -8.25 12.77 1.18
N TYR A 4 -7.58 12.24 0.16
CA TYR A 4 -7.61 10.81 -0.14
C TYR A 4 -7.11 9.96 1.04
N ALA A 5 -6.04 10.38 1.73
CA ALA A 5 -5.52 9.66 2.90
C ALA A 5 -6.52 9.60 4.05
N PHE A 6 -7.25 10.68 4.34
CA PHE A 6 -8.30 10.69 5.36
C PHE A 6 -9.51 9.83 4.95
N GLU A 7 -9.96 9.94 3.69
CA GLU A 7 -11.04 9.09 3.18
C GLU A 7 -10.65 7.61 3.14
N TYR A 8 -9.39 7.31 2.82
CA TYR A 8 -8.84 5.96 2.90
C TYR A 8 -8.87 5.44 4.34
N ALA A 9 -8.41 6.26 5.29
CA ALA A 9 -8.43 5.92 6.72
C ALA A 9 -9.86 5.56 7.19
N ARG A 10 -10.86 6.37 6.85
CA ARG A 10 -12.27 6.08 7.17
C ARG A 10 -12.77 4.78 6.55
N ARG A 11 -12.54 4.58 5.24
CA ARG A 11 -12.99 3.39 4.52
C ARG A 11 -12.39 2.10 5.05
N HIS A 12 -11.15 2.16 5.55
CA HIS A 12 -10.41 1.00 6.03
C HIS A 12 -10.33 0.90 7.55
N ASN A 13 -11.18 1.65 8.28
CA ASN A 13 -11.21 1.69 9.75
C ASN A 13 -9.84 1.98 10.37
N ARG A 14 -9.05 2.83 9.71
CA ARG A 14 -7.77 3.32 10.22
C ARG A 14 -8.02 4.51 11.14
N ARG A 15 -7.16 4.69 12.13
CA ARG A 15 -7.41 5.65 13.23
C ARG A 15 -6.56 6.89 13.15
N LYS A 16 -5.41 6.82 12.46
CA LYS A 16 -4.44 7.90 12.42
C LYS A 16 -3.89 8.14 11.01
N VAL A 17 -3.74 9.43 10.66
CA VAL A 17 -3.02 9.90 9.48
C VAL A 17 -1.79 10.66 9.94
N THR A 18 -0.60 10.20 9.56
CA THR A 18 0.68 10.89 9.77
C THR A 18 1.09 11.56 8.47
N LEU A 19 1.12 12.90 8.47
CA LEU A 19 1.60 13.68 7.34
C LEU A 19 3.11 13.88 7.45
N VAL A 20 3.84 13.40 6.43
CA VAL A 20 5.30 13.44 6.43
C VAL A 20 5.83 14.51 5.50
N HIS A 21 6.75 15.34 6.02
CA HIS A 21 7.27 16.52 5.36
C HIS A 21 8.75 16.81 5.69
N LYS A 22 9.31 17.83 5.05
CA LYS A 22 10.62 18.41 5.39
C LYS A 22 10.54 19.96 5.43
N ALA A 23 9.47 20.50 6.01
CA ALA A 23 9.17 21.93 6.03
C ALA A 23 10.24 22.79 6.77
N ASN A 24 11.04 22.19 7.64
CA ASN A 24 12.15 22.87 8.30
C ASN A 24 13.27 23.26 7.30
N ILE A 25 13.38 22.55 6.17
CA ILE A 25 14.36 22.84 5.08
C ILE A 25 13.63 23.34 3.83
N LEU A 26 12.64 22.60 3.35
CA LEU A 26 11.87 22.94 2.14
C LEU A 26 10.64 23.80 2.52
N LYS A 27 10.93 25.01 3.02
CA LYS A 27 9.94 25.89 3.66
C LYS A 27 8.73 26.21 2.78
N MET A 28 8.93 26.45 1.47
CA MET A 28 7.85 26.84 0.57
C MET A 28 6.97 25.63 0.21
N SER A 29 7.51 24.63 -0.47
CA SER A 29 6.72 23.50 -0.98
C SER A 29 6.20 22.59 0.13
N ASN A 30 7.07 22.21 1.08
CA ASN A 30 6.66 21.35 2.20
C ASN A 30 5.93 22.12 3.30
N GLY A 31 6.19 23.43 3.44
CA GLY A 31 5.38 24.31 4.30
C GLY A 31 3.95 24.37 3.80
N LEU A 32 3.72 24.62 2.52
CA LEU A 32 2.39 24.60 1.92
C LEU A 32 1.68 23.25 2.11
N PHE A 33 2.42 22.14 1.91
CA PHE A 33 1.87 20.79 2.12
C PHE A 33 1.44 20.57 3.58
N LEU A 34 2.28 20.98 4.52
CA LEU A 34 2.00 20.89 5.96
C LEU A 34 0.80 21.72 6.38
N ASP A 35 0.76 22.99 5.96
CA ASP A 35 -0.33 23.91 6.30
C ASP A 35 -1.66 23.43 5.72
N THR A 36 -1.63 22.96 4.46
CA THR A 36 -2.79 22.33 3.80
C THR A 36 -3.26 21.09 4.58
N GLY A 37 -2.33 20.26 5.06
CA GLY A 37 -2.64 19.07 5.84
C GLY A 37 -3.34 19.39 7.14
N ARG A 38 -2.81 20.37 7.88
CA ARG A 38 -3.39 20.86 9.13
C ARG A 38 -4.80 21.45 8.95
N GLU A 39 -5.02 22.14 7.83
CA GLU A 39 -6.35 22.71 7.53
C GLU A 39 -7.36 21.61 7.14
N ILE A 40 -6.94 20.65 6.33
CA ILE A 40 -7.80 19.52 5.96
C ILE A 40 -8.13 18.64 7.16
N ALA A 41 -7.17 18.38 8.06
CA ALA A 41 -7.37 17.55 9.25
C ALA A 41 -8.55 18.06 10.14
N LYS A 42 -8.80 19.35 10.19
CA LYS A 42 -9.94 19.92 10.92
C LYS A 42 -11.31 19.41 10.46
N ARG A 43 -11.41 18.89 9.23
CA ARG A 43 -12.64 18.30 8.66
C ARG A 43 -12.85 16.84 9.06
N TYR A 44 -11.85 16.23 9.73
CA TYR A 44 -11.82 14.82 10.10
C TYR A 44 -11.55 14.63 11.59
N PRO A 45 -12.44 15.14 12.47
CA PRO A 45 -12.22 15.11 13.92
C PRO A 45 -12.23 13.69 14.51
N ASP A 46 -12.68 12.71 13.74
CA ASP A 46 -12.73 11.29 14.05
C ASP A 46 -11.41 10.55 13.75
N ILE A 47 -10.46 11.19 13.04
CA ILE A 47 -9.16 10.63 12.69
C ILE A 47 -8.07 11.41 13.41
N GLU A 48 -7.21 10.73 14.15
CA GLU A 48 -6.03 11.35 14.75
C GLU A 48 -5.11 11.89 13.65
N PHE A 49 -4.65 13.12 13.78
CA PHE A 49 -3.71 13.74 12.86
C PHE A 49 -2.38 14.01 13.55
N GLU A 50 -1.28 13.57 12.94
CA GLU A 50 0.08 13.86 13.37
C GLU A 50 0.88 14.37 12.16
N ASP A 51 1.74 15.37 12.35
CA ASP A 51 2.75 15.73 11.36
C ASP A 51 4.16 15.36 11.84
N MET A 52 5.01 14.92 10.90
CA MET A 52 6.34 14.44 11.24
C MET A 52 7.37 14.77 10.15
N ILE A 53 8.60 15.08 10.57
CA ILE A 53 9.73 15.27 9.63
C ILE A 53 10.20 13.91 9.09
N VAL A 54 10.51 13.84 7.79
CA VAL A 54 10.77 12.59 7.05
C VAL A 54 11.90 11.74 7.65
N ASP A 55 12.99 12.36 8.10
CA ASP A 55 14.12 11.64 8.73
C ASP A 55 13.72 11.02 10.08
N ALA A 56 12.94 11.73 10.89
CA ALA A 56 12.38 11.18 12.12
C ALA A 56 11.36 10.06 11.83
N THR A 57 10.60 10.20 10.75
CA THR A 57 9.67 9.14 10.29
C THR A 57 10.43 7.89 9.90
N ALA A 58 11.47 7.99 9.05
CA ALA A 58 12.29 6.86 8.63
C ALA A 58 12.89 6.11 9.83
N MET A 59 13.46 6.84 10.79
CA MET A 59 13.98 6.24 12.03
C MET A 59 12.87 5.51 12.80
N LYS A 60 11.71 6.15 12.98
CA LYS A 60 10.60 5.57 13.76
C LYS A 60 9.94 4.39 13.07
N MET A 61 9.91 4.34 11.75
CA MET A 61 9.45 3.15 11.00
C MET A 61 10.29 1.91 11.31
N VAL A 62 11.58 2.09 11.62
CA VAL A 62 12.46 0.97 11.98
C VAL A 62 12.27 0.54 13.45
N ILE A 63 12.16 1.50 14.38
CA ILE A 63 12.18 1.20 15.81
C ILE A 63 10.78 1.03 16.44
N ALA A 64 9.73 1.53 15.80
CA ALA A 64 8.35 1.50 16.29
C ALA A 64 7.36 1.59 15.13
N PRO A 65 7.37 0.63 14.16
CA PRO A 65 6.51 0.68 12.97
C PRO A 65 5.01 0.65 13.32
N GLU A 66 4.63 0.05 14.41
CA GLU A 66 3.25 -0.09 14.89
C GLU A 66 2.58 1.25 15.25
N ARG A 67 3.36 2.32 15.39
CA ARG A 67 2.81 3.65 15.64
C ARG A 67 2.16 4.29 14.41
N PHE A 68 2.50 3.81 13.21
CA PHE A 68 1.98 4.32 11.95
C PHE A 68 0.76 3.53 11.50
N ASP A 69 -0.25 4.24 10.99
CA ASP A 69 -1.45 3.62 10.48
C ASP A 69 -1.64 3.99 8.99
N VAL A 70 -1.79 5.28 8.69
CA VAL A 70 -1.77 5.80 7.32
C VAL A 70 -0.71 6.91 7.25
N ILE A 71 0.21 6.80 6.30
CA ILE A 71 1.21 7.83 6.02
C ILE A 71 0.82 8.57 4.74
N VAL A 72 0.79 9.89 4.78
CA VAL A 72 0.61 10.74 3.61
C VAL A 72 1.81 11.66 3.44
N THR A 73 2.36 11.70 2.22
CA THR A 73 3.54 12.51 1.92
C THR A 73 3.59 12.91 0.46
N MET A 74 4.57 13.75 0.11
CA MET A 74 4.87 14.10 -1.28
C MET A 74 5.64 12.94 -1.96
N ASN A 75 5.61 12.89 -3.29
CA ASN A 75 6.14 11.82 -4.13
C ASN A 75 7.55 11.35 -3.71
N LEU A 76 8.54 12.24 -3.68
CA LEU A 76 9.94 11.87 -3.38
C LEU A 76 10.09 11.14 -2.03
N PHE A 77 9.42 11.63 -1.00
CA PHE A 77 9.50 10.98 0.32
C PHE A 77 8.65 9.71 0.37
N GLY A 78 7.57 9.67 -0.41
CA GLY A 78 6.75 8.48 -0.58
C GLY A 78 7.55 7.32 -1.15
N ASP A 79 8.30 7.55 -2.21
CA ASP A 79 9.16 6.53 -2.83
C ASP A 79 10.19 5.98 -1.84
N ILE A 80 10.86 6.87 -1.09
CA ILE A 80 11.88 6.46 -0.11
C ILE A 80 11.26 5.66 1.05
N LEU A 81 10.14 6.15 1.60
CA LEU A 81 9.52 5.54 2.77
C LEU A 81 8.78 4.26 2.42
N SER A 82 8.21 4.14 1.22
CA SER A 82 7.55 2.91 0.78
C SER A 82 8.55 1.77 0.58
N ASP A 83 9.73 2.05 0.02
CA ASP A 83 10.79 1.06 -0.11
C ASP A 83 11.36 0.64 1.24
N LEU A 84 11.52 1.59 2.17
CA LEU A 84 11.88 1.27 3.55
C LEU A 84 10.83 0.36 4.19
N ALA A 85 9.54 0.68 4.05
CA ALA A 85 8.45 -0.14 4.56
C ALA A 85 8.44 -1.54 3.93
N ALA A 86 8.62 -1.62 2.61
CA ALA A 86 8.72 -2.89 1.89
C ALA A 86 9.88 -3.75 2.42
N GLY A 87 11.05 -3.13 2.66
CA GLY A 87 12.19 -3.81 3.27
C GLY A 87 11.89 -4.39 4.66
N LEU A 88 11.14 -3.64 5.49
CA LEU A 88 10.76 -4.07 6.84
C LEU A 88 9.78 -5.26 6.85
N ILE A 89 8.94 -5.42 5.83
CA ILE A 89 7.96 -6.51 5.75
C ILE A 89 8.44 -7.73 4.95
N GLY A 90 9.66 -7.71 4.41
CA GLY A 90 10.23 -8.86 3.70
C GLY A 90 10.66 -8.58 2.26
N GLY A 91 10.55 -7.35 1.79
CA GLY A 91 11.03 -6.91 0.48
C GLY A 91 9.92 -6.53 -0.50
N LEU A 92 10.33 -6.03 -1.66
CA LEU A 92 9.41 -5.52 -2.69
C LEU A 92 8.46 -6.59 -3.26
N GLY A 93 8.84 -7.88 -3.18
CA GLY A 93 8.00 -8.99 -3.67
C GLY A 93 6.67 -9.16 -2.93
N VAL A 94 6.51 -8.53 -1.76
CA VAL A 94 5.26 -8.58 -0.96
C VAL A 94 4.51 -7.25 -0.94
N ALA A 95 5.02 -6.20 -1.58
CA ALA A 95 4.44 -4.88 -1.56
C ALA A 95 3.50 -4.65 -2.77
N PRO A 96 2.21 -4.38 -2.55
CA PRO A 96 1.29 -3.98 -3.61
C PRO A 96 1.32 -2.48 -3.85
N ALA A 97 0.94 -2.06 -5.05
CA ALA A 97 0.74 -0.65 -5.38
C ALA A 97 -0.54 -0.41 -6.19
N ALA A 98 -1.06 0.80 -6.06
CA ALA A 98 -2.15 1.30 -6.88
C ALA A 98 -1.95 2.80 -7.18
N ASN A 99 -2.13 3.17 -8.44
CA ASN A 99 -2.27 4.55 -8.87
C ASN A 99 -3.75 4.80 -9.18
N ILE A 100 -4.39 5.65 -8.40
CA ILE A 100 -5.83 5.92 -8.50
C ILE A 100 -6.02 7.38 -8.91
N GLY A 101 -6.67 7.57 -10.05
CA GLY A 101 -7.00 8.89 -10.58
C GLY A 101 -8.15 9.58 -9.83
N ASP A 102 -8.43 10.79 -10.22
CA ASP A 102 -9.60 11.50 -9.72
C ASP A 102 -10.88 10.88 -10.29
N SER A 103 -11.94 10.83 -9.48
CA SER A 103 -13.25 10.41 -9.95
C SER A 103 -13.73 11.39 -11.03
N PRO A 104 -14.21 10.90 -12.18
CA PRO A 104 -14.83 11.78 -13.17
C PRO A 104 -16.04 12.48 -12.53
N ALA A 105 -16.31 13.71 -12.96
CA ALA A 105 -17.50 14.42 -12.52
C ALA A 105 -18.74 13.56 -12.85
N PRO A 106 -19.66 13.33 -11.90
CA PRO A 106 -20.82 12.48 -12.15
C PRO A 106 -21.64 13.07 -13.30
N THR A 107 -21.86 12.27 -14.34
CA THR A 107 -22.79 12.60 -15.41
C THR A 107 -24.21 12.51 -14.84
N ALA A 108 -25.02 13.55 -15.02
CA ALA A 108 -26.36 13.58 -14.48
C ALA A 108 -27.16 12.32 -14.90
N GLY A 109 -27.60 11.54 -13.91
CA GLY A 109 -28.42 10.34 -14.13
C GLY A 109 -27.68 9.02 -14.40
N ALA A 110 -26.34 9.01 -14.43
CA ALA A 110 -25.54 7.80 -14.50
C ALA A 110 -24.95 7.44 -13.12
N PRO A 111 -24.78 6.15 -12.77
CA PRO A 111 -23.97 5.78 -11.62
C PRO A 111 -22.54 6.33 -11.80
N ALA A 112 -21.94 6.80 -10.73
CA ALA A 112 -20.54 7.25 -10.77
C ALA A 112 -19.63 6.05 -11.09
N ASP A 113 -18.96 6.10 -12.24
CA ASP A 113 -17.93 5.12 -12.55
C ASP A 113 -16.76 5.25 -11.55
N PRO A 114 -16.15 4.12 -11.17
CA PRO A 114 -14.93 4.19 -10.36
C PRO A 114 -13.84 4.96 -11.13
N PRO A 115 -12.97 5.72 -10.44
CA PRO A 115 -11.89 6.42 -11.10
C PRO A 115 -10.99 5.45 -11.86
N CYS A 116 -10.40 5.89 -12.96
CA CYS A 116 -9.39 5.11 -13.66
C CYS A 116 -8.25 4.78 -12.68
N ALA A 117 -7.85 3.52 -12.61
CA ALA A 117 -6.81 3.07 -11.70
C ALA A 117 -5.91 2.04 -12.35
N MET A 118 -4.64 2.02 -11.93
CA MET A 118 -3.64 1.03 -12.30
C MET A 118 -3.18 0.31 -11.04
N PHE A 119 -3.16 -1.01 -11.08
CA PHE A 119 -2.74 -1.88 -9.97
C PHE A 119 -1.53 -2.67 -10.41
N GLU A 120 -0.42 -2.54 -9.68
CA GLU A 120 0.86 -3.10 -10.06
C GLU A 120 1.65 -3.59 -8.84
N ALA A 121 2.65 -4.43 -9.06
CA ALA A 121 3.65 -4.71 -8.04
C ALA A 121 4.66 -3.54 -8.00
N VAL A 122 5.19 -3.24 -6.82
CA VAL A 122 6.17 -2.15 -6.63
C VAL A 122 7.52 -2.50 -7.27
N HIS A 123 7.89 -3.80 -7.32
CA HIS A 123 9.18 -4.25 -7.81
C HIS A 123 9.36 -4.02 -9.32
N GLY A 124 10.63 -3.86 -9.74
CA GLY A 124 11.03 -3.79 -11.15
C GLY A 124 11.08 -5.16 -11.83
N THR A 125 11.81 -5.24 -12.95
CA THR A 125 11.87 -6.42 -13.83
C THR A 125 12.74 -7.57 -13.32
N ALA A 126 13.64 -7.32 -12.36
CA ALA A 126 14.57 -8.30 -11.77
C ALA A 126 15.22 -9.24 -12.82
N PRO A 127 16.01 -8.70 -13.77
CA PRO A 127 16.52 -9.47 -14.93
C PRO A 127 17.42 -10.63 -14.51
N ASP A 128 18.04 -10.57 -13.35
CA ASP A 128 18.90 -11.59 -12.77
C ASP A 128 18.15 -12.87 -12.39
N ILE A 129 16.85 -12.81 -12.12
CA ILE A 129 16.00 -13.97 -11.81
C ILE A 129 14.95 -14.29 -12.87
N ALA A 130 14.95 -13.55 -13.99
CA ALA A 130 14.02 -13.77 -15.08
C ALA A 130 14.10 -15.21 -15.62
N GLY A 131 12.95 -15.85 -15.80
CA GLY A 131 12.84 -17.23 -16.28
C GLY A 131 13.19 -18.32 -15.29
N LYS A 132 13.67 -17.99 -14.07
CA LYS A 132 14.04 -19.01 -13.05
C LYS A 132 12.85 -19.54 -12.25
N GLY A 133 11.67 -18.92 -12.36
CA GLY A 133 10.46 -19.34 -11.66
C GLY A 133 10.52 -19.20 -10.14
N ILE A 134 11.38 -18.32 -9.61
CA ILE A 134 11.61 -18.15 -8.17
C ILE A 134 11.05 -16.84 -7.61
N ALA A 135 10.52 -15.96 -8.46
CA ALA A 135 9.95 -14.68 -8.05
C ALA A 135 8.74 -14.90 -7.13
N ASN A 136 8.64 -14.07 -6.09
CA ASN A 136 7.49 -14.06 -5.19
C ASN A 136 6.31 -13.30 -5.84
N PRO A 137 5.15 -13.93 -6.12
CA PRO A 137 4.04 -13.27 -6.78
C PRO A 137 3.10 -12.53 -5.81
N THR A 138 3.40 -12.51 -4.51
CA THR A 138 2.52 -11.95 -3.47
C THR A 138 2.16 -10.49 -3.73
N GLY A 139 3.12 -9.65 -4.09
CA GLY A 139 2.87 -8.22 -4.35
C GLY A 139 1.83 -8.02 -5.46
N LEU A 140 2.00 -8.70 -6.60
CA LEU A 140 1.05 -8.63 -7.71
C LEU A 140 -0.33 -9.21 -7.35
N MET A 141 -0.37 -10.30 -6.59
CA MET A 141 -1.64 -10.89 -6.12
C MET A 141 -2.37 -9.95 -5.15
N LEU A 142 -1.65 -9.27 -4.25
CA LEU A 142 -2.25 -8.27 -3.36
C LEU A 142 -2.75 -7.05 -4.16
N SER A 143 -2.03 -6.60 -5.18
CA SER A 143 -2.49 -5.55 -6.10
C SER A 143 -3.76 -5.99 -6.84
N SER A 144 -3.85 -7.28 -7.24
CA SER A 144 -5.07 -7.84 -7.83
C SER A 144 -6.24 -7.84 -6.84
N ALA A 145 -5.98 -8.09 -5.55
CA ALA A 145 -7.02 -7.97 -4.52
C ALA A 145 -7.48 -6.51 -4.34
N MET A 146 -6.57 -5.54 -4.44
CA MET A 146 -6.94 -4.10 -4.44
C MET A 146 -7.78 -3.73 -5.67
N LEU A 147 -7.47 -4.28 -6.85
CA LEU A 147 -8.27 -4.12 -8.07
C LEU A 147 -9.69 -4.67 -7.86
N LEU A 148 -9.82 -5.86 -7.29
CA LEU A 148 -11.12 -6.46 -6.99
C LEU A 148 -11.95 -5.60 -6.04
N ASP A 149 -11.35 -5.02 -5.00
CA ASP A 149 -12.05 -4.06 -4.13
C ASP A 149 -12.48 -2.80 -4.90
N HIS A 150 -11.61 -2.30 -5.77
CA HIS A 150 -11.88 -1.10 -6.57
C HIS A 150 -13.11 -1.27 -7.48
N VAL A 151 -13.29 -2.46 -8.05
CA VAL A 151 -14.47 -2.81 -8.86
C VAL A 151 -15.59 -3.46 -8.04
N SER A 152 -15.59 -3.27 -6.72
CA SER A 152 -16.63 -3.75 -5.78
C SER A 152 -16.80 -5.26 -5.72
N GLN A 153 -15.76 -6.04 -6.08
CA GLN A 153 -15.73 -7.50 -5.93
C GLN A 153 -15.10 -7.92 -4.58
N THR A 154 -15.63 -7.38 -3.48
CA THR A 154 -15.04 -7.46 -2.15
C THR A 154 -14.90 -8.89 -1.63
N ASP A 155 -15.87 -9.77 -1.91
CA ASP A 155 -15.81 -11.18 -1.50
C ASP A 155 -14.68 -11.93 -2.22
N ALA A 156 -14.46 -11.65 -3.50
CA ALA A 156 -13.35 -12.23 -4.24
C ALA A 156 -12.00 -11.70 -3.73
N ALA A 157 -11.92 -10.41 -3.42
CA ALA A 157 -10.74 -9.80 -2.81
C ALA A 157 -10.41 -10.43 -1.46
N ALA A 158 -11.41 -10.62 -0.60
CA ALA A 158 -11.24 -11.24 0.72
C ALA A 158 -10.75 -12.70 0.61
N ARG A 159 -11.32 -13.50 -0.29
CA ARG A 159 -10.87 -14.88 -0.55
C ARG A 159 -9.42 -14.92 -1.04
N LEU A 160 -9.04 -14.03 -1.97
CA LEU A 160 -7.68 -13.96 -2.45
C LEU A 160 -6.70 -13.62 -1.33
N ARG A 161 -6.99 -12.62 -0.49
CA ARG A 161 -6.17 -12.28 0.68
C ARG A 161 -6.04 -13.45 1.65
N THR A 162 -7.13 -14.15 1.93
CA THR A 162 -7.12 -15.35 2.79
C THR A 162 -6.21 -16.43 2.21
N GLY A 163 -6.31 -16.69 0.92
CA GLY A 163 -5.45 -17.65 0.22
C GLY A 163 -3.97 -17.28 0.31
N ILE A 164 -3.64 -16.01 0.08
CA ILE A 164 -2.27 -15.48 0.20
C ILE A 164 -1.75 -15.66 1.64
N MET A 165 -2.53 -15.24 2.64
CA MET A 165 -2.12 -15.35 4.04
C MET A 165 -1.91 -16.81 4.45
N SER A 166 -2.78 -17.72 3.99
CA SER A 166 -2.62 -19.16 4.24
C SER A 166 -1.32 -19.69 3.63
N ALA A 167 -1.01 -19.36 2.37
CA ALA A 167 0.22 -19.80 1.71
C ALA A 167 1.49 -19.26 2.37
N LEU A 168 1.41 -18.09 3.00
CA LEU A 168 2.54 -17.46 3.71
C LEU A 168 2.83 -18.10 5.09
N THR A 169 1.92 -18.88 5.66
CA THR A 169 2.12 -19.46 7.02
C THR A 169 3.13 -20.59 7.05
N SER A 170 3.28 -21.38 5.97
CA SER A 170 4.16 -22.55 5.91
C SER A 170 5.44 -22.28 5.12
N ALA A 171 6.57 -22.77 5.63
CA ALA A 171 7.84 -22.74 4.91
C ALA A 171 7.82 -23.57 3.60
N GLU A 172 6.94 -24.56 3.49
CA GLU A 172 6.80 -25.39 2.29
C GLU A 172 6.07 -24.65 1.16
N THR A 173 5.25 -23.68 1.50
CA THR A 173 4.46 -22.89 0.52
C THR A 173 5.01 -21.48 0.29
N ARG A 174 5.78 -20.92 1.22
CA ARG A 174 6.46 -19.62 1.05
C ARG A 174 7.59 -19.70 0.03
N THR A 175 7.83 -18.61 -0.67
CA THR A 175 8.97 -18.45 -1.59
C THR A 175 10.29 -18.23 -0.83
N GLY A 176 11.41 -18.42 -1.53
CA GLY A 176 12.75 -18.41 -0.93
C GLY A 176 13.17 -17.06 -0.33
N ASP A 177 12.70 -15.94 -0.88
CA ASP A 177 12.92 -14.58 -0.37
C ASP A 177 12.33 -14.37 1.04
N LEU A 178 11.29 -15.12 1.39
CA LEU A 178 10.68 -15.13 2.73
C LEU A 178 11.10 -16.34 3.57
N GLY A 179 12.22 -16.96 3.22
CA GLY A 179 12.75 -18.12 3.95
C GLY A 179 11.96 -19.42 3.75
N GLY A 180 11.19 -19.51 2.67
CA GLY A 180 10.47 -20.72 2.28
C GLY A 180 11.20 -21.55 1.23
N ARG A 181 10.50 -22.57 0.69
CA ARG A 181 11.03 -23.53 -0.29
C ARG A 181 10.28 -23.55 -1.60
N ALA A 182 9.11 -22.92 -1.68
CA ALA A 182 8.29 -22.91 -2.87
C ALA A 182 8.88 -22.04 -3.99
N ASN A 183 8.67 -22.46 -5.20
CA ASN A 183 8.83 -21.63 -6.37
C ASN A 183 7.54 -20.80 -6.65
N THR A 184 7.58 -19.92 -7.65
CA THR A 184 6.45 -19.06 -8.03
C THR A 184 5.16 -19.84 -8.28
N GLN A 185 5.25 -20.97 -9.02
CA GLN A 185 4.09 -21.79 -9.35
C GLN A 185 3.52 -22.50 -8.12
N GLN A 186 4.38 -23.10 -7.31
CA GLN A 186 3.97 -23.82 -6.10
C GLN A 186 3.27 -22.88 -5.10
N PHE A 187 3.78 -21.66 -4.93
CA PHE A 187 3.12 -20.64 -4.13
C PHE A 187 1.74 -20.30 -4.69
N THR A 188 1.66 -20.07 -6.01
CA THR A 188 0.38 -19.75 -6.70
C THR A 188 -0.65 -20.86 -6.51
N ASP A 189 -0.24 -22.13 -6.69
CA ASP A 189 -1.11 -23.29 -6.52
C ASP A 189 -1.62 -23.40 -5.06
N ALA A 190 -0.76 -23.12 -4.08
CA ALA A 190 -1.14 -23.09 -2.67
C ALA A 190 -2.18 -21.99 -2.38
N VAL A 191 -2.02 -20.79 -2.95
CA VAL A 191 -3.01 -19.71 -2.84
C VAL A 191 -4.35 -20.16 -3.43
N ILE A 192 -4.36 -20.71 -4.64
CA ILE A 192 -5.58 -21.17 -5.32
C ILE A 192 -6.29 -22.27 -4.50
N ALA A 193 -5.53 -23.20 -3.94
CA ALA A 193 -6.09 -24.27 -3.11
C ALA A 193 -6.76 -23.74 -1.84
N ALA A 194 -6.19 -22.68 -1.24
CA ALA A 194 -6.72 -22.07 -0.01
C ALA A 194 -7.88 -21.09 -0.24
N MET A 195 -8.17 -20.70 -1.50
CA MET A 195 -9.30 -19.85 -1.86
C MET A 195 -10.63 -20.61 -1.99
N ARG A 196 -10.58 -21.95 -2.00
CA ARG A 196 -11.76 -22.83 -2.11
C ARG A 196 -12.44 -22.98 -0.76
#